data_653b4ce320190c48d9473fd694373260
#
_entry.id   653b4ce320190c48d9473fd694373260
#
_cell.length_a   1.000
_cell.length_b   1.000
_cell.length_c   1.000
_cell.angle_alpha   90.00
_cell.angle_beta   90.00
_cell.angle_gamma   90.00
#
_symmetry.space_group_name_H-M   'P 1'
#
loop_
_entity.id
_entity.type
_entity.pdbx_description
1 polymer ?
#
loop_
_entity_poly.entity_id
_entity_poly.type
_entity_poly.pdbx_seq_one_letter_code
_entity_poly.pdbx_strand_id
1 'polypeptide(L)'
;MCIGGILMKIAVMAGTPIDSKLGAELLNSYGYNDVVLVPISNNPVEQTTFQALEDEERENIIVKIIDELKEKGCEVIFVYCNSLSSVVDFDRLAEKMNISIITPMQMYRNLGLEYKYLAVMAANSHGLTGVENNLYVSNPRLRVLGLSMLELVKAIEEGNKPEQIVDDFNF
;
A
#
# COMPACT_ATOMS: atom_id res chain seq x y z
N MET A 1 -9.68 -30.95 13.37
CA MET A 1 -9.40 -29.77 14.20
C MET A 1 -9.86 -28.57 13.41
N CYS A 2 -11.04 -28.02 13.69
CA CYS A 2 -11.48 -26.77 13.09
C CYS A 2 -10.63 -25.65 13.68
N ILE A 3 -9.71 -25.11 12.88
CA ILE A 3 -9.04 -23.85 13.23
C ILE A 3 -10.14 -22.80 13.12
N GLY A 4 -10.63 -22.34 14.28
CA GLY A 4 -11.59 -21.24 14.32
C GLY A 4 -10.97 -20.07 13.58
N GLY A 5 -11.57 -19.68 12.45
CA GLY A 5 -11.15 -18.51 11.71
C GLY A 5 -11.17 -17.29 12.62
N ILE A 6 -10.20 -16.41 12.46
CA ILE A 6 -10.16 -15.15 13.20
C ILE A 6 -11.39 -14.35 12.75
N LEU A 7 -12.34 -14.17 13.65
CA LEU A 7 -13.56 -13.38 13.44
C LEU A 7 -13.22 -11.89 13.54
N MET A 8 -12.53 -11.37 12.56
CA MET A 8 -12.20 -9.95 12.43
C MET A 8 -12.54 -9.52 11.01
N LYS A 9 -13.36 -8.50 10.87
CA LYS A 9 -13.68 -7.94 9.56
C LYS A 9 -12.65 -6.90 9.16
N ILE A 10 -11.94 -7.17 8.07
CA ILE A 10 -10.82 -6.34 7.59
C ILE A 10 -11.20 -5.72 6.24
N ALA A 11 -11.02 -4.40 6.12
CA ALA A 11 -11.11 -3.73 4.83
C ALA A 11 -9.72 -3.72 4.17
N VAL A 12 -9.60 -4.18 2.93
CA VAL A 12 -8.39 -4.06 2.11
C VAL A 12 -8.54 -2.86 1.19
N MET A 13 -7.84 -1.79 1.53
CA MET A 13 -7.85 -0.55 0.77
C MET A 13 -6.61 -0.51 -0.15
N ALA A 14 -6.83 -0.30 -1.44
CA ALA A 14 -5.74 -0.23 -2.42
C ALA A 14 -6.06 0.74 -3.56
N GLY A 15 -5.09 1.00 -4.44
CA GLY A 15 -5.25 1.92 -5.55
C GLY A 15 -6.29 1.45 -6.56
N THR A 16 -6.25 0.17 -6.92
CA THR A 16 -7.10 -0.44 -7.97
C THR A 16 -7.83 -1.68 -7.47
N PRO A 17 -8.87 -2.17 -8.20
CA PRO A 17 -9.56 -3.42 -7.87
C PRO A 17 -8.62 -4.65 -7.86
N ILE A 18 -7.63 -4.69 -8.75
CA ILE A 18 -6.67 -5.79 -8.82
C ILE A 18 -5.81 -5.81 -7.56
N ASP A 19 -5.29 -4.66 -7.15
CA ASP A 19 -4.44 -4.54 -5.95
C ASP A 19 -5.22 -4.92 -4.68
N SER A 20 -6.47 -4.45 -4.54
CA SER A 20 -7.29 -4.79 -3.38
C SER A 20 -7.59 -6.29 -3.31
N LYS A 21 -7.78 -6.94 -4.47
CA LYS A 21 -7.95 -8.39 -4.55
C LYS A 21 -6.68 -9.15 -4.13
N LEU A 22 -5.51 -8.73 -4.60
CA LEU A 22 -4.23 -9.32 -4.20
C LEU A 22 -3.99 -9.19 -2.70
N GLY A 23 -4.29 -8.04 -2.12
CA GLY A 23 -4.22 -7.83 -0.67
C GLY A 23 -5.18 -8.74 0.11
N ALA A 24 -6.39 -8.98 -0.41
CA ALA A 24 -7.34 -9.91 0.19
C ALA A 24 -6.88 -11.36 0.08
N GLU A 25 -6.32 -11.77 -1.05
CA GLU A 25 -5.74 -13.11 -1.23
C GLU A 25 -4.59 -13.35 -0.23
N LEU A 26 -3.76 -12.34 0.01
CA LEU A 26 -2.73 -12.39 1.04
C LEU A 26 -3.34 -12.62 2.42
N LEU A 27 -4.31 -11.84 2.85
CA LEU A 27 -4.97 -11.99 4.14
C LEU A 27 -5.65 -13.36 4.30
N ASN A 28 -6.32 -13.82 3.25
CA ASN A 28 -6.96 -15.16 3.23
C ASN A 28 -5.93 -16.28 3.45
N SER A 29 -4.72 -16.14 2.90
CA SER A 29 -3.65 -17.12 3.09
C SER A 29 -3.18 -17.23 4.54
N TYR A 30 -3.42 -16.20 5.34
CA TYR A 30 -3.16 -16.15 6.79
C TYR A 30 -4.41 -16.46 7.64
N GLY A 31 -5.54 -16.84 7.02
CA GLY A 31 -6.75 -17.26 7.72
C GLY A 31 -7.75 -16.13 8.03
N TYR A 32 -7.52 -14.90 7.55
CA TYR A 32 -8.47 -13.81 7.63
C TYR A 32 -9.41 -13.86 6.43
N ASN A 33 -10.65 -14.33 6.62
CA ASN A 33 -11.57 -14.61 5.52
C ASN A 33 -12.72 -13.61 5.41
N ASP A 34 -12.97 -12.78 6.43
CA ASP A 34 -14.00 -11.72 6.39
C ASP A 34 -13.36 -10.42 5.90
N VAL A 35 -13.21 -10.32 4.58
CA VAL A 35 -12.48 -9.23 3.93
C VAL A 35 -13.40 -8.42 3.02
N VAL A 36 -13.35 -7.09 3.16
CA VAL A 36 -14.04 -6.12 2.30
C VAL A 36 -13.05 -5.46 1.36
N LEU A 37 -13.27 -5.54 0.04
CA LEU A 37 -12.42 -4.88 -0.95
C LEU A 37 -12.80 -3.40 -1.09
N VAL A 38 -11.79 -2.53 -1.06
CA VAL A 38 -11.94 -1.06 -1.10
C VAL A 38 -10.95 -0.46 -2.10
N PRO A 39 -11.20 -0.62 -3.41
CA PRO A 39 -10.40 0.10 -4.41
C PRO A 39 -10.76 1.60 -4.37
N ILE A 40 -9.74 2.47 -4.36
CA ILE A 40 -9.93 3.92 -4.37
C ILE A 40 -10.26 4.43 -5.78
N SER A 41 -9.85 3.71 -6.79
CA SER A 41 -10.10 4.00 -8.21
C SER A 41 -10.42 2.73 -8.98
N ASN A 42 -10.98 2.88 -10.18
CA ASN A 42 -11.28 1.74 -11.05
C ASN A 42 -10.09 1.33 -11.94
N ASN A 43 -9.13 2.24 -12.11
CA ASN A 43 -7.99 2.03 -13.01
C ASN A 43 -6.81 2.95 -12.62
N PRO A 44 -5.59 2.72 -13.18
CA PRO A 44 -4.40 3.51 -12.86
C PRO A 44 -4.50 5.01 -13.18
N VAL A 45 -5.31 5.41 -14.18
CA VAL A 45 -5.50 6.82 -14.56
C VAL A 45 -6.28 7.56 -13.47
N GLU A 46 -7.39 6.97 -12.99
CA GLU A 46 -8.16 7.52 -11.88
C GLU A 46 -7.33 7.55 -10.59
N GLN A 47 -6.50 6.54 -10.35
CA GLN A 47 -5.58 6.52 -9.22
C GLN A 47 -4.60 7.69 -9.27
N THR A 48 -4.04 7.98 -10.44
CA THR A 48 -3.15 9.14 -10.64
C THR A 48 -3.90 10.45 -10.40
N THR A 49 -5.14 10.55 -10.87
CA THR A 49 -6.00 11.71 -10.62
C THR A 49 -6.26 11.90 -9.13
N PHE A 50 -6.61 10.85 -8.40
CA PHE A 50 -6.78 10.90 -6.95
C PHE A 50 -5.50 11.37 -6.24
N GLN A 51 -4.33 10.88 -6.64
CA GLN A 51 -3.05 11.28 -6.05
C GLN A 51 -2.69 12.75 -6.31
N ALA A 52 -3.21 13.34 -7.38
CA ALA A 52 -2.99 14.73 -7.76
C ALA A 52 -3.96 15.72 -7.09
N LEU A 53 -4.99 15.24 -6.38
CA LEU A 53 -5.91 16.09 -5.61
C LEU A 53 -5.16 16.83 -4.49
N GLU A 54 -5.73 17.94 -4.01
CA GLU A 54 -5.24 18.63 -2.82
C GLU A 54 -5.38 17.74 -1.58
N ASP A 55 -4.49 17.91 -0.60
CA ASP A 55 -4.44 17.07 0.60
C ASP A 55 -5.77 17.00 1.35
N GLU A 56 -6.47 18.13 1.49
CA GLU A 56 -7.76 18.21 2.16
C GLU A 56 -8.85 17.42 1.41
N GLU A 57 -8.84 17.48 0.08
CA GLU A 57 -9.82 16.78 -0.75
C GLU A 57 -9.60 15.27 -0.66
N ARG A 58 -8.35 14.81 -0.77
CA ARG A 58 -7.99 13.40 -0.58
C ARG A 58 -8.42 12.90 0.79
N GLU A 59 -8.11 13.66 1.85
CA GLU A 59 -8.49 13.29 3.21
C GLU A 59 -10.00 13.16 3.37
N ASN A 60 -10.77 14.11 2.84
CA ASN A 60 -12.23 14.09 2.94
C ASN A 60 -12.84 12.86 2.24
N ILE A 61 -12.26 12.43 1.12
CA ILE A 61 -12.68 11.20 0.43
C ILE A 61 -12.40 9.99 1.31
N ILE A 62 -11.18 9.87 1.85
CA ILE A 62 -10.78 8.73 2.68
C ILE A 62 -11.58 8.68 3.98
N VAL A 63 -11.84 9.81 4.63
CA VAL A 63 -12.68 9.89 5.84
C VAL A 63 -14.07 9.31 5.59
N LYS A 64 -14.73 9.68 4.50
CA LYS A 64 -16.04 9.14 4.15
C LYS A 64 -16.01 7.62 3.95
N ILE A 65 -14.98 7.12 3.28
CA ILE A 65 -14.80 5.68 3.07
C ILE A 65 -14.59 4.98 4.43
N ILE A 66 -13.79 5.54 5.32
CA ILE A 66 -13.56 4.97 6.66
C ILE A 66 -14.86 4.92 7.46
N ASP A 67 -15.69 5.97 7.43
CA ASP A 67 -16.97 5.99 8.13
C ASP A 67 -17.90 4.89 7.61
N GLU A 68 -18.03 4.73 6.29
CA GLU A 68 -18.82 3.64 5.69
C GLU A 68 -18.30 2.24 6.09
N LEU A 69 -16.98 2.08 6.20
CA LEU A 69 -16.37 0.82 6.62
C LEU A 69 -16.66 0.50 8.08
N LYS A 70 -16.63 1.51 8.96
CA LYS A 70 -17.01 1.36 10.36
C LYS A 70 -18.49 0.98 10.50
N GLU A 71 -19.39 1.59 9.71
CA GLU A 71 -20.81 1.21 9.67
C GLU A 71 -21.00 -0.24 9.20
N LYS A 72 -20.15 -0.74 8.31
CA LYS A 72 -20.15 -2.15 7.86
C LYS A 72 -19.50 -3.10 8.87
N GLY A 73 -19.03 -2.59 10.02
CA GLY A 73 -18.41 -3.36 11.09
C GLY A 73 -16.95 -3.75 10.83
N CYS A 74 -16.23 -3.04 9.95
CA CYS A 74 -14.80 -3.26 9.78
C CYS A 74 -14.04 -2.76 11.02
N GLU A 75 -13.16 -3.60 11.54
CA GLU A 75 -12.36 -3.34 12.73
C GLU A 75 -10.95 -2.85 12.38
N VAL A 76 -10.46 -3.26 11.22
CA VAL A 76 -9.12 -2.93 10.72
C VAL A 76 -9.20 -2.54 9.24
N ILE A 77 -8.39 -1.56 8.85
CA ILE A 77 -8.13 -1.22 7.45
C ILE A 77 -6.69 -1.62 7.12
N PHE A 78 -6.53 -2.52 6.18
CA PHE A 78 -5.24 -2.90 5.62
C PHE A 78 -5.03 -2.16 4.30
N VAL A 79 -4.13 -1.18 4.29
CA VAL A 79 -3.79 -0.41 3.09
C VAL A 79 -2.73 -1.16 2.31
N TYR A 80 -3.12 -1.80 1.22
CA TYR A 80 -2.24 -2.61 0.36
C TYR A 80 -1.79 -1.80 -0.87
N CYS A 81 -1.19 -0.61 -0.62
CA CYS A 81 -0.72 0.27 -1.68
C CYS A 81 0.31 1.27 -1.17
N ASN A 82 1.52 1.25 -1.73
CA ASN A 82 2.60 2.18 -1.37
C ASN A 82 2.27 3.62 -1.76
N SER A 83 1.85 3.86 -2.99
CA SER A 83 1.59 5.20 -3.49
C SER A 83 0.39 5.87 -2.81
N LEU A 84 -0.66 5.11 -2.47
CA LEU A 84 -1.76 5.61 -1.65
C LEU A 84 -1.29 5.99 -0.24
N SER A 85 -0.49 5.13 0.38
CA SER A 85 0.06 5.37 1.73
C SER A 85 1.08 6.51 1.78
N SER A 86 1.63 6.92 0.65
CA SER A 86 2.57 8.05 0.59
C SER A 86 1.89 9.42 0.46
N VAL A 87 0.62 9.46 0.00
CA VAL A 87 -0.12 10.69 -0.23
C VAL A 87 -1.25 10.93 0.76
N VAL A 88 -1.52 9.98 1.66
CA VAL A 88 -2.52 10.07 2.73
C VAL A 88 -1.87 9.77 4.06
N ASP A 89 -2.06 10.65 5.04
CA ASP A 89 -1.59 10.46 6.42
C ASP A 89 -2.53 9.51 7.19
N PHE A 90 -2.36 8.21 6.93
CA PHE A 90 -3.15 7.17 7.58
C PHE A 90 -2.87 7.02 9.08
N ASP A 91 -1.69 7.39 9.56
CA ASP A 91 -1.39 7.37 11.00
C ASP A 91 -2.28 8.39 11.73
N ARG A 92 -2.38 9.62 11.21
CA ARG A 92 -3.27 10.64 11.75
C ARG A 92 -4.75 10.26 11.63
N LEU A 93 -5.14 9.67 10.51
CA LEU A 93 -6.53 9.21 10.33
C LEU A 93 -6.89 8.07 11.27
N ALA A 94 -5.98 7.14 11.54
CA ALA A 94 -6.19 6.07 12.51
C ALA A 94 -6.53 6.62 13.90
N GLU A 95 -5.77 7.61 14.37
CA GLU A 95 -6.01 8.28 15.64
C GLU A 95 -7.32 9.08 15.62
N LYS A 96 -7.53 9.95 14.60
CA LYS A 96 -8.71 10.80 14.46
C LYS A 96 -10.02 10.00 14.42
N MET A 97 -10.01 8.88 13.71
CA MET A 97 -11.21 8.06 13.46
C MET A 97 -11.35 6.88 14.44
N ASN A 98 -10.38 6.71 15.35
CA ASN A 98 -10.35 5.60 16.31
C ASN A 98 -10.59 4.24 15.64
N ILE A 99 -9.76 3.93 14.64
CA ILE A 99 -9.76 2.65 13.92
C ILE A 99 -8.33 2.21 13.64
N SER A 100 -8.05 0.91 13.70
CA SER A 100 -6.74 0.38 13.33
C SER A 100 -6.52 0.49 11.83
N ILE A 101 -5.44 1.16 11.41
CA ILE A 101 -5.03 1.23 10.00
C ILE A 101 -3.59 0.73 9.90
N ILE A 102 -3.39 -0.28 9.08
CA ILE A 102 -2.07 -0.88 8.83
C ILE A 102 -1.63 -0.50 7.42
N THR A 103 -0.42 0.07 7.31
CA THR A 103 0.12 0.53 6.04
C THR A 103 1.52 -0.03 5.77
N PRO A 104 1.97 -0.10 4.52
CA PRO A 104 3.36 -0.44 4.20
C PRO A 104 4.36 0.53 4.82
N MET A 105 3.99 1.81 5.00
CA MET A 105 4.87 2.85 5.54
C MET A 105 5.34 2.54 6.97
N GLN A 106 4.47 1.94 7.79
CA GLN A 106 4.84 1.47 9.13
C GLN A 106 5.91 0.38 9.08
N MET A 107 5.83 -0.53 8.11
CA MET A 107 6.84 -1.58 7.92
C MET A 107 8.18 -0.99 7.49
N TYR A 108 8.19 0.01 6.61
CA TYR A 108 9.43 0.67 6.18
C TYR A 108 10.11 1.40 7.34
N ARG A 109 9.37 2.02 8.24
CA ARG A 109 9.95 2.61 9.47
C ARG A 109 10.66 1.56 10.31
N ASN A 110 10.11 0.37 10.46
CA ASN A 110 10.75 -0.73 11.18
C ASN A 110 12.01 -1.21 10.46
N LEU A 111 11.95 -1.44 9.14
CA LEU A 111 13.11 -1.82 8.33
C LEU A 111 14.24 -0.79 8.40
N GLY A 112 13.92 0.51 8.43
CA GLY A 112 14.89 1.58 8.60
C GLY A 112 15.71 1.45 9.89
N LEU A 113 15.14 0.94 10.96
CA LEU A 113 15.83 0.68 12.23
C LEU A 113 16.72 -0.57 12.19
N GLU A 114 16.32 -1.54 11.38
CA GLU A 114 16.98 -2.85 11.33
C GLU A 114 18.25 -2.84 10.45
N TYR A 115 18.24 -2.07 9.36
CA TYR A 115 19.30 -2.12 8.35
C TYR A 115 20.15 -0.84 8.32
N LYS A 116 21.37 -0.97 7.79
CA LYS A 116 22.29 0.16 7.54
C LYS A 116 22.32 0.58 6.08
N TYR A 117 22.02 -0.36 5.20
CA TYR A 117 22.03 -0.20 3.74
C TYR A 117 20.82 -0.91 3.17
N LEU A 118 20.08 -0.25 2.32
CA LEU A 118 18.94 -0.82 1.59
C LEU A 118 18.99 -0.41 0.12
N ALA A 119 18.63 -1.33 -0.76
CA ALA A 119 18.25 -1.03 -2.13
C ALA A 119 16.73 -1.09 -2.22
N VAL A 120 16.11 -0.04 -2.74
CA VAL A 120 14.65 0.07 -2.90
C VAL A 120 14.34 0.20 -4.37
N MET A 121 13.56 -0.73 -4.90
CA MET A 121 12.97 -0.66 -6.24
C MET A 121 11.49 -0.36 -6.10
N ALA A 122 11.01 0.71 -6.74
CA ALA A 122 9.62 1.10 -6.72
C ALA A 122 9.07 1.29 -8.14
N ALA A 123 7.78 1.10 -8.31
CA ALA A 123 7.10 1.25 -9.59
C ALA A 123 7.22 2.67 -10.17
N ASN A 124 7.20 3.67 -9.30
CA ASN A 124 7.28 5.08 -9.68
C ASN A 124 7.99 5.93 -8.62
N SER A 125 8.30 7.17 -8.98
CA SER A 125 9.01 8.10 -8.10
C SER A 125 8.21 8.51 -6.86
N HIS A 126 6.88 8.62 -6.94
CA HIS A 126 6.05 8.94 -5.78
C HIS A 126 6.11 7.84 -4.72
N GLY A 127 5.95 6.58 -5.13
CA GLY A 127 6.10 5.44 -4.24
C GLY A 127 7.50 5.36 -3.64
N LEU A 128 8.54 5.58 -4.45
CA LEU A 128 9.92 5.60 -3.98
C LEU A 128 10.15 6.67 -2.91
N THR A 129 9.73 7.90 -3.18
CA THR A 129 9.86 9.02 -2.23
C THR A 129 9.13 8.72 -0.91
N GLY A 130 7.93 8.14 -0.96
CA GLY A 130 7.19 7.76 0.23
C GLY A 130 7.93 6.70 1.06
N VAL A 131 8.50 5.69 0.41
CA VAL A 131 9.32 4.65 1.07
C VAL A 131 10.57 5.26 1.71
N GLU A 132 11.35 6.02 0.94
CA GLU A 132 12.60 6.65 1.42
C GLU A 132 12.34 7.58 2.61
N ASN A 133 11.31 8.42 2.55
CA ASN A 133 10.95 9.31 3.65
C ASN A 133 10.66 8.53 4.94
N ASN A 134 9.90 7.43 4.86
CA ASN A 134 9.58 6.63 6.03
C ASN A 134 10.80 5.87 6.59
N LEU A 135 11.70 5.40 5.73
CA LEU A 135 12.98 4.83 6.13
C LEU A 135 13.86 5.87 6.86
N TYR A 136 13.97 7.10 6.34
CA TYR A 136 14.78 8.16 6.92
C TYR A 136 14.19 8.77 8.19
N VAL A 137 12.86 8.80 8.34
CA VAL A 137 12.21 9.23 9.60
C VAL A 137 12.68 8.37 10.77
N SER A 138 12.79 7.06 10.57
CA SER A 138 13.25 6.13 11.61
C SER A 138 14.77 6.07 11.76
N ASN A 139 15.51 6.22 10.67
CA ASN A 139 16.97 6.17 10.69
C ASN A 139 17.60 7.15 9.68
N PRO A 140 17.86 8.41 10.09
CA PRO A 140 18.49 9.41 9.22
C PRO A 140 19.92 9.05 8.74
N ARG A 141 20.55 8.02 9.32
CA ARG A 141 21.87 7.53 8.92
C ARG A 141 21.82 6.35 7.96
N LEU A 142 20.63 5.85 7.65
CA LEU A 142 20.43 4.79 6.67
C LEU A 142 20.96 5.24 5.30
N ARG A 143 21.59 4.34 4.59
CA ARG A 143 21.99 4.58 3.19
C ARG A 143 21.04 3.81 2.29
N VAL A 144 20.27 4.53 1.48
CA VAL A 144 19.31 3.98 0.55
C VAL A 144 19.78 4.23 -0.88
N LEU A 145 19.79 3.17 -1.68
CA LEU A 145 19.85 3.25 -3.14
C LEU A 145 18.42 3.06 -3.67
N GLY A 146 17.80 4.16 -4.07
CA GLY A 146 16.44 4.14 -4.62
C GLY A 146 16.44 4.10 -6.14
N LEU A 147 15.64 3.24 -6.72
CA LEU A 147 15.43 3.11 -8.17
C LEU A 147 13.94 3.15 -8.49
N SER A 148 13.53 4.07 -9.38
CA SER A 148 12.20 4.08 -9.97
C SER A 148 12.23 3.28 -11.26
N MET A 149 11.43 2.20 -11.33
CA MET A 149 11.51 1.17 -12.38
C MET A 149 10.20 1.10 -13.19
N LEU A 150 9.72 2.25 -13.69
CA LEU A 150 8.44 2.32 -14.40
C LEU A 150 8.38 1.40 -15.62
N GLU A 151 9.46 1.34 -16.39
CA GLU A 151 9.49 0.50 -17.60
C GLU A 151 9.48 -1.00 -17.25
N LEU A 152 10.12 -1.39 -16.15
CA LEU A 152 10.03 -2.76 -15.63
C LEU A 152 8.60 -3.12 -15.25
N VAL A 153 7.89 -2.21 -14.57
CA VAL A 153 6.49 -2.44 -14.21
C VAL A 153 5.60 -2.59 -15.43
N LYS A 154 5.79 -1.74 -16.46
CA LYS A 154 5.07 -1.86 -17.73
C LYS A 154 5.32 -3.22 -18.38
N ALA A 155 6.58 -3.67 -18.46
CA ALA A 155 6.92 -4.96 -19.03
C ALA A 155 6.23 -6.14 -18.29
N ILE A 156 6.11 -6.04 -16.95
CA ILE A 156 5.40 -7.03 -16.13
C ILE A 156 3.89 -6.99 -16.43
N GLU A 157 3.29 -5.81 -16.49
CA GLU A 157 1.85 -5.62 -16.74
C GLU A 157 1.45 -6.05 -18.16
N GLU A 158 2.35 -5.91 -19.14
CA GLU A 158 2.20 -6.41 -20.51
C GLU A 158 2.32 -7.94 -20.63
N GLY A 159 2.69 -8.60 -19.52
CA GLY A 159 2.80 -10.06 -19.46
C GLY A 159 4.09 -10.62 -20.06
N ASN A 160 5.14 -9.81 -20.15
CA ASN A 160 6.45 -10.30 -20.60
C ASN A 160 6.98 -11.39 -19.67
N LYS A 161 7.66 -12.37 -20.24
CA LYS A 161 8.21 -13.47 -19.44
C LYS A 161 9.38 -13.00 -18.57
N PRO A 162 9.55 -13.57 -17.37
CA PRO A 162 10.66 -13.18 -16.47
C PRO A 162 12.03 -13.25 -17.15
N GLU A 163 12.29 -14.25 -17.96
CA GLU A 163 13.56 -14.43 -18.68
C GLU A 163 13.82 -13.28 -19.67
N GLN A 164 12.78 -12.85 -20.40
CA GLN A 164 12.86 -11.73 -21.33
C GLN A 164 13.10 -10.41 -20.57
N ILE A 165 12.43 -10.22 -19.44
CA ILE A 165 12.62 -9.03 -18.59
C ILE A 165 14.07 -8.94 -18.08
N VAL A 166 14.64 -10.07 -17.62
CA VAL A 166 16.04 -10.13 -17.17
C VAL A 166 17.00 -9.75 -18.29
N ASP A 167 16.77 -10.24 -19.51
CA ASP A 167 17.61 -9.94 -20.68
C ASP A 167 17.45 -8.48 -21.12
N ASP A 168 16.23 -7.96 -21.20
CA ASP A 168 15.94 -6.59 -21.68
C ASP A 168 16.46 -5.51 -20.72
N PHE A 169 16.45 -5.77 -19.43
CA PHE A 169 16.92 -4.83 -18.38
C PHE A 169 18.36 -5.08 -17.90
N ASN A 170 19.04 -6.12 -18.42
CA ASN A 170 20.40 -6.52 -18.03
C ASN A 170 20.54 -6.74 -16.51
N PHE A 171 19.61 -7.45 -15.90
CA PHE A 171 19.67 -7.86 -14.49
C PHE A 171 20.63 -9.04 -14.26
#